data_c43e96740ea39ea345822d99c45f890b
#
_entry.id   c43e96740ea39ea345822d99c45f890b
#
_cell.length_a   1.000
_cell.length_b   1.000
_cell.length_c   1.000
_cell.angle_alpha   90.00
_cell.angle_beta   90.00
_cell.angle_gamma   90.00
#
_symmetry.space_group_name_H-M   'P 1'
#
loop_
_entity.id
_entity.type
_entity.pdbx_description
1 polymer ?
#
loop_
_entity_poly.entity_id
_entity_poly.type
_entity_poly.pdbx_seq_one_letter_code
_entity_poly.pdbx_strand_id
1 'polypeptide(L)'
;MCVLCVCVSPSRLQKRTVDTHLPISIEQHCQELAPKWERLAKDYAKSDKYMVAEIDCTATPAAETWCDDDFGIEGFPTMMFGDPGRGGALLEEYQDERDYETLAEFAALMFDTPLCNVDHMDGCTDEIRAQLERYMKMSDADIDAEIERMETEMDEIDENFEDQMDELQNQYDELATNHQIHVASVNKFLKWIDEVKELTSATS
;
A
#
# COMPACT_ATOMS: atom_id res chain seq x y z
N MET A 1 -6.72 4.37 -18.76
CA MET A 1 -6.16 4.05 -17.42
C MET A 1 -6.85 4.93 -16.40
N CYS A 2 -7.20 4.41 -15.24
CA CYS A 2 -7.90 5.16 -14.18
C CYS A 2 -7.05 5.13 -12.92
N VAL A 3 -7.01 6.25 -12.19
CA VAL A 3 -6.58 6.28 -10.79
C VAL A 3 -7.82 6.63 -9.99
N LEU A 4 -8.23 5.74 -9.11
CA LEU A 4 -9.46 5.82 -8.35
C LEU A 4 -9.11 5.99 -6.87
N CYS A 5 -9.66 7.01 -6.21
CA CYS A 5 -9.67 7.09 -4.75
C CYS A 5 -11.04 6.68 -4.23
N VAL A 6 -11.03 5.76 -3.30
CA VAL A 6 -12.24 5.37 -2.59
C VAL A 6 -12.21 6.04 -1.23
N CYS A 7 -13.04 7.05 -1.06
CA CYS A 7 -13.14 7.84 0.18
C CYS A 7 -14.59 8.08 0.56
N VAL A 8 -14.78 8.41 1.83
CA VAL A 8 -16.02 9.05 2.30
C VAL A 8 -15.96 10.52 1.90
N SER A 9 -16.91 10.99 1.08
CA SER A 9 -16.91 12.38 0.61
C SER A 9 -17.00 13.40 1.76
N PRO A 10 -16.05 14.34 1.89
CA PRO A 10 -16.05 15.34 2.97
C PRO A 10 -17.31 16.20 3.00
N SER A 11 -17.93 16.43 1.83
CA SER A 11 -19.16 17.23 1.72
C SER A 11 -20.38 16.55 2.34
N ARG A 12 -20.35 15.24 2.54
CA ARG A 12 -21.43 14.48 3.19
C ARG A 12 -21.17 14.24 4.68
N LEU A 13 -19.91 14.20 5.12
CA LEU A 13 -19.57 14.11 6.52
C LEU A 13 -20.10 15.30 7.33
N GLN A 14 -20.13 16.51 6.74
CA GLN A 14 -20.69 17.70 7.40
C GLN A 14 -22.22 17.71 7.51
N LYS A 15 -22.95 16.87 6.77
CA LYS A 15 -24.42 16.84 6.73
C LYS A 15 -25.08 15.72 7.51
N ARG A 16 -24.32 14.74 7.98
CA ARG A 16 -24.86 13.64 8.80
C ARG A 16 -24.52 13.84 10.28
N THR A 17 -25.43 14.50 10.97
CA THR A 17 -25.64 14.30 12.43
C THR A 17 -26.42 13.01 12.62
N VAL A 18 -25.90 11.85 12.30
CA VAL A 18 -26.52 10.56 12.67
C VAL A 18 -25.47 9.44 12.58
N ASP A 19 -25.20 8.83 13.73
CA ASP A 19 -24.79 7.44 13.98
C ASP A 19 -24.11 6.64 12.86
N THR A 20 -23.03 7.13 12.34
CA THR A 20 -22.06 6.26 11.67
C THR A 20 -20.88 6.08 12.62
N HIS A 21 -20.76 4.89 13.20
CA HIS A 21 -19.63 4.47 14.03
C HIS A 21 -18.33 4.28 13.19
N LEU A 22 -18.05 5.20 12.27
CA LEU A 22 -16.73 5.25 11.65
C LEU A 22 -15.74 5.79 12.69
N PRO A 23 -14.62 5.07 12.93
CA PRO A 23 -13.60 5.58 13.84
C PRO A 23 -13.12 6.97 13.36
N ILE A 24 -12.98 7.91 14.27
CA ILE A 24 -12.51 9.29 13.99
C ILE A 24 -11.23 9.31 13.15
N SER A 25 -10.40 8.26 13.26
CA SER A 25 -9.16 8.08 12.49
C SER A 25 -9.37 7.93 10.98
N ILE A 26 -10.40 7.23 10.53
CA ILE A 26 -10.69 7.00 9.10
C ILE A 26 -11.13 8.31 8.43
N GLU A 27 -12.02 9.04 9.10
CA GLU A 27 -12.48 10.35 8.63
C GLU A 27 -11.32 11.34 8.45
N GLN A 28 -10.38 11.37 9.38
CA GLN A 28 -9.22 12.23 9.33
C GLN A 28 -8.31 11.92 8.13
N HIS A 29 -8.01 10.64 7.88
CA HIS A 29 -7.16 10.24 6.74
C HIS A 29 -7.77 10.59 5.38
N CYS A 30 -9.08 10.42 5.21
CA CYS A 30 -9.75 10.87 4.01
C CYS A 30 -9.72 12.40 3.85
N GLN A 31 -9.90 13.15 4.93
CA GLN A 31 -9.81 14.62 4.91
C GLN A 31 -8.40 15.13 4.57
N GLU A 32 -7.36 14.46 5.04
CA GLU A 32 -5.97 14.81 4.73
C GLU A 32 -5.59 14.50 3.27
N LEU A 33 -6.17 13.43 2.69
CA LEU A 33 -5.95 13.05 1.31
C LEU A 33 -6.73 13.93 0.31
N ALA A 34 -7.95 14.34 0.65
CA ALA A 34 -8.87 15.03 -0.25
C ALA A 34 -8.25 16.22 -1.02
N PRO A 35 -7.53 17.19 -0.40
CA PRO A 35 -6.96 18.31 -1.14
C PRO A 35 -5.85 17.89 -2.11
N LYS A 36 -5.11 16.83 -1.81
CA LYS A 36 -4.05 16.28 -2.68
C LYS A 36 -4.68 15.60 -3.89
N TRP A 37 -5.73 14.83 -3.64
CA TRP A 37 -6.51 14.14 -4.67
C TRP A 37 -7.22 15.12 -5.62
N GLU A 38 -7.86 16.17 -5.08
CA GLU A 38 -8.46 17.22 -5.90
C GLU A 38 -7.44 17.93 -6.80
N ARG A 39 -6.21 18.13 -6.32
CA ARG A 39 -5.13 18.71 -7.11
C ARG A 39 -4.74 17.79 -8.25
N LEU A 40 -4.51 16.51 -7.96
CA LEU A 40 -4.22 15.49 -8.97
C LEU A 40 -5.33 15.40 -10.02
N ALA A 41 -6.61 15.36 -9.58
CA ALA A 41 -7.75 15.33 -10.48
C ALA A 41 -7.83 16.57 -11.40
N LYS A 42 -7.44 17.74 -10.92
CA LYS A 42 -7.37 18.97 -11.74
C LYS A 42 -6.28 18.92 -12.79
N ASP A 43 -5.12 18.32 -12.47
CA ASP A 43 -4.01 18.21 -13.42
C ASP A 43 -4.39 17.35 -14.62
N TYR A 44 -5.22 16.32 -14.43
CA TYR A 44 -5.67 15.40 -15.47
C TYR A 44 -7.09 15.68 -15.98
N ALA A 45 -7.77 16.75 -15.52
CA ALA A 45 -9.18 17.05 -15.86
C ALA A 45 -9.46 17.26 -17.35
N LYS A 46 -8.43 17.52 -18.16
CA LYS A 46 -8.54 17.73 -19.61
C LYS A 46 -8.07 16.53 -20.43
N SER A 47 -7.63 15.47 -19.77
CA SER A 47 -7.21 14.26 -20.47
C SER A 47 -8.44 13.53 -21.02
N ASP A 48 -8.34 13.07 -22.24
CA ASP A 48 -9.31 12.17 -22.89
C ASP A 48 -8.90 10.69 -22.77
N LYS A 49 -7.70 10.44 -22.21
CA LYS A 49 -7.12 9.10 -22.06
C LYS A 49 -7.08 8.60 -20.63
N TYR A 50 -6.96 9.52 -19.67
CA TYR A 50 -6.73 9.22 -18.28
C TYR A 50 -7.79 9.86 -17.41
N MET A 51 -8.16 9.18 -16.34
CA MET A 51 -9.19 9.65 -15.42
C MET A 51 -8.65 9.52 -13.98
N VAL A 52 -8.81 10.58 -13.20
CA VAL A 52 -8.69 10.55 -11.75
C VAL A 52 -10.10 10.71 -11.20
N ALA A 53 -10.58 9.72 -10.46
CA ALA A 53 -11.95 9.64 -9.97
C ALA A 53 -12.00 9.40 -8.47
N GLU A 54 -13.17 9.64 -7.88
CA GLU A 54 -13.46 9.40 -6.47
C GLU A 54 -14.81 8.68 -6.35
N ILE A 55 -14.87 7.68 -5.48
CA ILE A 55 -16.10 6.97 -5.15
C ILE A 55 -16.38 7.13 -3.65
N ASP A 56 -17.61 7.50 -3.31
CA ASP A 56 -18.11 7.49 -1.95
C ASP A 56 -18.86 6.16 -1.69
N CYS A 57 -18.15 5.18 -1.16
CA CYS A 57 -18.70 3.86 -0.82
C CYS A 57 -19.76 3.91 0.28
N THR A 58 -19.85 5.00 1.03
CA THR A 58 -20.86 5.17 2.09
C THR A 58 -22.09 5.92 1.62
N ALA A 59 -22.14 6.34 0.36
CA ALA A 59 -23.23 7.14 -0.19
C ALA A 59 -24.59 6.43 -0.14
N THR A 60 -24.61 5.14 -0.41
CA THR A 60 -25.80 4.29 -0.41
C THR A 60 -25.40 2.83 -0.06
N PRO A 61 -26.34 1.99 0.43
CA PRO A 61 -26.06 0.56 0.63
C PRO A 61 -25.61 -0.15 -0.66
N ALA A 62 -26.09 0.26 -1.82
CA ALA A 62 -25.67 -0.28 -3.11
C ALA A 62 -24.22 0.11 -3.46
N ALA A 63 -23.79 1.32 -3.10
CA ALA A 63 -22.41 1.74 -3.27
C ALA A 63 -21.46 0.97 -2.33
N GLU A 64 -21.90 0.72 -1.09
CA GLU A 64 -21.16 -0.09 -0.12
C GLU A 64 -20.97 -1.52 -0.64
N THR A 65 -22.05 -2.19 -1.06
CA THR A 65 -21.97 -3.54 -1.67
C THR A 65 -21.07 -3.58 -2.91
N TRP A 66 -21.19 -2.58 -3.77
CA TRP A 66 -20.37 -2.51 -4.98
C TRP A 66 -18.88 -2.32 -4.67
N CYS A 67 -18.53 -1.48 -3.69
CA CYS A 67 -17.16 -1.29 -3.27
C CYS A 67 -16.55 -2.56 -2.65
N ASP A 68 -17.33 -3.30 -1.89
CA ASP A 68 -16.91 -4.57 -1.27
C ASP A 68 -16.80 -5.69 -2.32
N ASP A 69 -17.89 -5.97 -3.05
CA ASP A 69 -17.99 -7.11 -3.96
C ASP A 69 -17.13 -6.95 -5.24
N ASP A 70 -17.09 -5.75 -5.84
CA ASP A 70 -16.41 -5.51 -7.13
C ASP A 70 -14.97 -5.01 -6.97
N PHE A 71 -14.64 -4.34 -5.87
CA PHE A 71 -13.32 -3.75 -5.65
C PHE A 71 -12.58 -4.30 -4.43
N GLY A 72 -13.19 -5.11 -3.59
CA GLY A 72 -12.59 -5.68 -2.38
C GLY A 72 -12.13 -4.63 -1.38
N ILE A 73 -12.90 -3.52 -1.21
CA ILE A 73 -12.51 -2.41 -0.36
C ILE A 73 -12.81 -2.72 1.10
N GLU A 74 -11.77 -2.99 1.87
CA GLU A 74 -11.87 -3.30 3.31
C GLU A 74 -11.71 -2.09 4.23
N GLY A 75 -11.22 -0.97 3.70
CA GLY A 75 -10.94 0.24 4.49
C GLY A 75 -10.89 1.53 3.71
N PHE A 76 -10.76 2.67 4.43
CA PHE A 76 -10.73 4.02 3.82
C PHE A 76 -9.59 4.87 4.37
N PRO A 77 -8.94 5.68 3.53
CA PRO A 77 -9.07 5.71 2.08
C PRO A 77 -8.29 4.57 1.41
N THR A 78 -8.87 3.94 0.40
CA THR A 78 -8.18 3.01 -0.50
C THR A 78 -7.97 3.70 -1.85
N MET A 79 -6.77 3.62 -2.39
CA MET A 79 -6.43 4.18 -3.69
C MET A 79 -6.11 3.04 -4.65
N MET A 80 -6.71 3.07 -5.83
CA MET A 80 -6.53 2.03 -6.84
C MET A 80 -6.13 2.65 -8.18
N PHE A 81 -5.41 1.90 -8.99
CA PHE A 81 -5.02 2.29 -10.34
C PHE A 81 -5.13 1.11 -11.30
N GLY A 82 -5.33 1.38 -12.58
CA GLY A 82 -5.42 0.35 -13.60
C GLY A 82 -6.47 0.63 -14.66
N ASP A 83 -6.98 -0.44 -15.30
CA ASP A 83 -8.02 -0.39 -16.30
C ASP A 83 -9.40 -0.71 -15.67
N PRO A 84 -10.34 0.24 -15.62
CA PRO A 84 -11.67 0.01 -15.06
C PRO A 84 -12.60 -0.79 -15.99
N GLY A 85 -12.14 -1.18 -17.22
CA GLY A 85 -12.97 -1.77 -18.25
C GLY A 85 -13.63 -3.11 -17.91
N ARG A 86 -13.11 -3.81 -16.87
CA ARG A 86 -13.62 -5.09 -16.36
C ARG A 86 -14.08 -5.00 -14.89
N GLY A 87 -14.68 -3.88 -14.51
CA GLY A 87 -14.98 -3.65 -13.09
C GLY A 87 -13.72 -3.46 -12.27
N GLY A 88 -13.68 -3.94 -11.03
CA GLY A 88 -12.50 -3.85 -10.16
C GLY A 88 -11.36 -4.83 -10.47
N ALA A 89 -11.63 -5.85 -11.30
CA ALA A 89 -10.73 -7.00 -11.49
C ALA A 89 -9.33 -6.68 -12.07
N LEU A 90 -9.16 -5.52 -12.70
CA LEU A 90 -7.89 -5.06 -13.27
C LEU A 90 -7.35 -3.80 -12.57
N LEU A 91 -7.89 -3.48 -11.41
CA LEU A 91 -7.39 -2.41 -10.57
C LEU A 91 -6.48 -2.98 -9.49
N GLU A 92 -5.36 -2.31 -9.29
CA GLU A 92 -4.38 -2.64 -8.25
C GLU A 92 -4.41 -1.58 -7.15
N GLU A 93 -4.17 -1.97 -5.91
CA GLU A 93 -4.12 -1.04 -4.80
C GLU A 93 -2.77 -0.29 -4.79
N TYR A 94 -2.84 1.03 -4.62
CA TYR A 94 -1.69 1.87 -4.41
C TYR A 94 -1.33 1.90 -2.92
N GLN A 95 -0.11 1.50 -2.58
CA GLN A 95 0.33 1.35 -1.20
C GLN A 95 1.48 2.27 -0.77
N ASP A 96 1.92 3.17 -1.66
CA ASP A 96 2.98 4.12 -1.39
C ASP A 96 2.49 5.37 -0.63
N GLU A 97 3.39 6.36 -0.45
CA GLU A 97 3.10 7.58 0.29
C GLU A 97 1.99 8.41 -0.35
N ARG A 98 1.17 9.03 0.52
CA ARG A 98 -0.05 9.75 0.15
C ARG A 98 0.15 11.26 0.07
N ASP A 99 1.38 11.74 -0.16
CA ASP A 99 1.62 13.13 -0.49
C ASP A 99 1.38 13.40 -1.99
N TYR A 100 1.15 14.67 -2.33
CA TYR A 100 0.80 15.01 -3.71
C TYR A 100 1.93 14.74 -4.70
N GLU A 101 3.16 15.01 -4.30
CA GLU A 101 4.34 14.88 -5.14
C GLU A 101 4.53 13.42 -5.57
N THR A 102 4.49 12.49 -4.63
CA THR A 102 4.60 11.04 -4.88
C THR A 102 3.42 10.53 -5.72
N LEU A 103 2.20 10.96 -5.41
CA LEU A 103 1.01 10.61 -6.21
C LEU A 103 1.09 11.14 -7.66
N ALA A 104 1.61 12.35 -7.86
CA ALA A 104 1.74 12.94 -9.19
C ALA A 104 2.84 12.25 -10.02
N GLU A 105 3.96 11.87 -9.41
CA GLU A 105 5.02 11.11 -10.06
C GLU A 105 4.54 9.71 -10.45
N PHE A 106 3.84 9.03 -9.55
CA PHE A 106 3.23 7.73 -9.82
C PHE A 106 2.20 7.81 -10.95
N ALA A 107 1.27 8.77 -10.90
CA ALA A 107 0.26 8.95 -11.94
C ALA A 107 0.89 9.24 -13.30
N ALA A 108 1.95 10.07 -13.37
CA ALA A 108 2.68 10.34 -14.59
C ALA A 108 3.33 9.07 -15.16
N LEU A 109 3.97 8.27 -14.31
CA LEU A 109 4.58 7.01 -14.72
C LEU A 109 3.53 6.02 -15.25
N MET A 110 2.42 5.85 -14.53
CA MET A 110 1.35 4.92 -14.91
C MET A 110 0.66 5.36 -16.19
N PHE A 111 0.41 6.65 -16.37
CA PHE A 111 -0.23 7.16 -17.57
C PHE A 111 0.67 7.13 -18.81
N ASP A 112 1.98 7.20 -18.65
CA ASP A 112 2.92 7.02 -19.76
C ASP A 112 3.18 5.54 -20.11
N THR A 113 2.81 4.61 -19.20
CA THR A 113 2.93 3.17 -19.42
C THR A 113 1.77 2.66 -20.28
N PRO A 114 2.02 2.01 -21.42
CA PRO A 114 0.95 1.43 -22.23
C PRO A 114 0.18 0.37 -21.45
N LEU A 115 -1.15 0.40 -21.57
CA LEU A 115 -2.01 -0.66 -21.03
C LEU A 115 -1.64 -2.01 -21.66
N CYS A 116 -1.38 -2.99 -20.82
CA CYS A 116 -1.06 -4.35 -21.22
C CYS A 116 -1.97 -5.34 -20.49
N ASN A 117 -2.95 -5.87 -21.17
CA ASN A 117 -3.84 -6.94 -20.70
C ASN A 117 -4.43 -7.67 -21.90
N VAL A 118 -5.35 -8.61 -21.68
CA VAL A 118 -5.98 -9.43 -22.74
C VAL A 118 -6.79 -8.61 -23.76
N ASP A 119 -7.23 -7.40 -23.40
CA ASP A 119 -7.98 -6.48 -24.28
C ASP A 119 -7.05 -5.48 -24.97
N HIS A 120 -5.84 -5.26 -24.46
CA HIS A 120 -4.85 -4.28 -24.91
C HIS A 120 -3.47 -4.89 -25.08
N MET A 121 -3.39 -5.96 -25.87
CA MET A 121 -2.15 -6.73 -26.08
C MET A 121 -1.08 -5.99 -26.89
N ASP A 122 -1.45 -4.95 -27.63
CA ASP A 122 -0.54 -4.07 -28.37
C ASP A 122 0.32 -3.19 -27.46
N GLY A 123 -0.12 -2.97 -26.22
CA GLY A 123 0.70 -2.31 -25.18
C GLY A 123 1.68 -3.21 -24.46
N CYS A 124 1.61 -4.53 -24.68
CA CYS A 124 2.46 -5.51 -23.99
C CYS A 124 3.83 -5.67 -24.64
N THR A 125 4.85 -6.02 -23.84
CA THR A 125 6.10 -6.54 -24.36
C THR A 125 5.88 -7.86 -25.10
N ASP A 126 6.82 -8.24 -25.94
CA ASP A 126 6.69 -9.48 -26.72
C ASP A 126 6.61 -10.73 -25.81
N GLU A 127 7.30 -10.72 -24.66
CA GLU A 127 7.29 -11.79 -23.67
C GLU A 127 5.91 -11.93 -23.02
N ILE A 128 5.35 -10.80 -22.52
CA ILE A 128 4.03 -10.80 -21.86
C ILE A 128 2.94 -11.17 -22.87
N ARG A 129 3.03 -10.64 -24.09
CA ARG A 129 2.08 -10.99 -25.16
C ARG A 129 2.09 -12.51 -25.45
N ALA A 130 3.27 -13.10 -25.56
CA ALA A 130 3.40 -14.53 -25.80
C ALA A 130 2.82 -15.37 -24.64
N GLN A 131 2.97 -14.91 -23.38
CA GLN A 131 2.35 -15.56 -22.23
C GLN A 131 0.83 -15.47 -22.27
N LEU A 132 0.28 -14.25 -22.50
CA LEU A 132 -1.18 -14.06 -22.63
C LEU A 132 -1.76 -14.93 -23.74
N GLU A 133 -1.11 -14.97 -24.92
CA GLU A 133 -1.52 -15.84 -26.02
C GLU A 133 -1.46 -17.33 -25.68
N ARG A 134 -0.53 -17.73 -24.82
CA ARG A 134 -0.46 -19.11 -24.30
C ARG A 134 -1.66 -19.40 -23.40
N TYR A 135 -1.94 -18.54 -22.42
CA TYR A 135 -3.06 -18.70 -21.49
C TYR A 135 -4.40 -18.73 -22.23
N MET A 136 -4.62 -17.85 -23.22
CA MET A 136 -5.84 -17.82 -24.02
C MET A 136 -6.11 -19.10 -24.83
N LYS A 137 -5.10 -19.96 -25.00
CA LYS A 137 -5.21 -21.25 -25.72
C LYS A 137 -5.34 -22.44 -24.77
N MET A 138 -5.19 -22.23 -23.47
CA MET A 138 -5.31 -23.30 -22.48
C MET A 138 -6.77 -23.69 -22.28
N SER A 139 -7.00 -24.90 -21.82
CA SER A 139 -8.33 -25.32 -21.34
C SER A 139 -8.58 -24.77 -19.95
N ASP A 140 -9.85 -24.68 -19.54
CA ASP A 140 -10.21 -24.20 -18.20
C ASP A 140 -9.49 -25.01 -17.11
N ALA A 141 -9.40 -26.32 -17.26
CA ALA A 141 -8.68 -27.17 -16.29
C ALA A 141 -7.16 -26.92 -16.24
N ASP A 142 -6.54 -26.57 -17.37
CA ASP A 142 -5.12 -26.22 -17.39
C ASP A 142 -4.89 -24.82 -16.81
N ILE A 143 -5.84 -23.90 -16.97
CA ILE A 143 -5.81 -22.56 -16.34
C ILE A 143 -5.93 -22.70 -14.82
N ASP A 144 -6.90 -23.50 -14.34
CA ASP A 144 -7.07 -23.76 -12.91
C ASP A 144 -5.80 -24.34 -12.27
N ALA A 145 -5.17 -25.32 -12.96
CA ALA A 145 -3.91 -25.89 -12.50
C ALA A 145 -2.73 -24.90 -12.50
N GLU A 146 -2.71 -23.97 -13.47
CA GLU A 146 -1.67 -22.92 -13.52
C GLU A 146 -1.88 -21.89 -12.41
N ILE A 147 -3.14 -21.54 -12.10
CA ILE A 147 -3.49 -20.66 -10.96
C ILE A 147 -3.01 -21.30 -9.65
N GLU A 148 -3.39 -22.55 -9.37
CA GLU A 148 -2.97 -23.28 -8.16
C GLU A 148 -1.44 -23.35 -8.02
N ARG A 149 -0.73 -23.53 -9.15
CA ARG A 149 0.74 -23.53 -9.18
C ARG A 149 1.31 -22.15 -8.79
N MET A 150 0.72 -21.07 -9.33
CA MET A 150 1.18 -19.70 -9.06
C MET A 150 0.86 -19.27 -7.62
N GLU A 151 -0.30 -19.67 -7.10
CA GLU A 151 -0.67 -19.44 -5.70
C GLU A 151 0.30 -20.16 -4.75
N THR A 152 0.65 -21.43 -5.06
CA THR A 152 1.66 -22.16 -4.28
C THR A 152 3.03 -21.48 -4.33
N GLU A 153 3.44 -20.98 -5.49
CA GLU A 153 4.70 -20.23 -5.65
C GLU A 153 4.70 -18.92 -4.86
N MET A 154 3.56 -18.24 -4.77
CA MET A 154 3.38 -17.05 -3.93
C MET A 154 3.54 -17.40 -2.45
N ASP A 155 2.85 -18.44 -1.98
CA ASP A 155 2.94 -18.91 -0.59
C ASP A 155 4.38 -19.26 -0.19
N GLU A 156 5.14 -19.93 -1.09
CA GLU A 156 6.55 -20.23 -0.86
C GLU A 156 7.43 -18.96 -0.78
N ILE A 157 7.11 -17.93 -1.56
CA ILE A 157 7.84 -16.64 -1.53
C ILE A 157 7.55 -15.93 -0.21
N ASP A 158 6.30 -15.90 0.23
CA ASP A 158 5.88 -15.25 1.47
C ASP A 158 6.47 -15.96 2.69
N GLU A 159 6.42 -17.31 2.76
CA GLU A 159 7.06 -18.10 3.81
C GLU A 159 8.58 -17.82 3.90
N ASN A 160 9.25 -17.78 2.75
CA ASN A 160 10.68 -17.46 2.70
C ASN A 160 10.98 -16.02 3.18
N PHE A 161 10.11 -15.08 2.87
CA PHE A 161 10.23 -13.70 3.34
C PHE A 161 10.04 -13.62 4.86
N GLU A 162 9.01 -14.27 5.41
CA GLU A 162 8.77 -14.33 6.85
C GLU A 162 9.95 -14.94 7.60
N ASP A 163 10.50 -16.08 7.12
CA ASP A 163 11.68 -16.73 7.71
C ASP A 163 12.89 -15.78 7.74
N GLN A 164 13.13 -15.02 6.68
CA GLN A 164 14.22 -14.06 6.63
C GLN A 164 13.99 -12.86 7.58
N MET A 165 12.75 -12.41 7.72
CA MET A 165 12.40 -11.35 8.68
C MET A 165 12.60 -11.81 10.12
N ASP A 166 12.22 -13.04 10.46
CA ASP A 166 12.44 -13.62 11.78
C ASP A 166 13.93 -13.75 12.11
N GLU A 167 14.73 -14.20 11.15
CA GLU A 167 16.20 -14.29 11.32
C GLU A 167 16.82 -12.90 11.56
N LEU A 168 16.41 -11.88 10.80
CA LEU A 168 16.83 -10.49 11.00
C LEU A 168 16.43 -9.95 12.37
N GLN A 169 15.21 -10.25 12.82
CA GLN A 169 14.74 -9.84 14.15
C GLN A 169 15.58 -10.48 15.25
N ASN A 170 15.88 -11.76 15.14
CA ASN A 170 16.75 -12.47 16.10
C ASN A 170 18.15 -11.85 16.16
N GLN A 171 18.75 -11.53 15.02
CA GLN A 171 20.04 -10.86 14.94
C GLN A 171 20.01 -9.47 15.58
N TYR A 172 18.95 -8.71 15.36
CA TYR A 172 18.74 -7.40 15.98
C TYR A 172 18.66 -7.52 17.50
N ASP A 173 17.89 -8.47 18.02
CA ASP A 173 17.68 -8.66 19.45
C ASP A 173 18.97 -9.10 20.16
N GLU A 174 19.77 -9.96 19.52
CA GLU A 174 21.11 -10.33 20.02
C GLU A 174 22.03 -9.11 20.06
N LEU A 175 22.08 -8.32 19.00
CA LEU A 175 22.88 -7.09 18.92
C LEU A 175 22.45 -6.07 19.99
N ALA A 176 21.16 -5.86 20.16
CA ALA A 176 20.59 -4.96 21.16
C ALA A 176 20.95 -5.41 22.60
N THR A 177 20.86 -6.72 22.86
CA THR A 177 21.24 -7.30 24.14
C THR A 177 22.73 -7.10 24.42
N ASN A 178 23.58 -7.39 23.46
CA ASN A 178 25.02 -7.19 23.57
C ASN A 178 25.39 -5.73 23.80
N HIS A 179 24.73 -4.81 23.11
CA HIS A 179 24.91 -3.38 23.34
C HIS A 179 24.53 -2.98 24.77
N GLN A 180 23.38 -3.42 25.29
CA GLN A 180 22.97 -3.14 26.68
C GLN A 180 23.97 -3.66 27.70
N ILE A 181 24.50 -4.88 27.55
CA ILE A 181 25.53 -5.47 28.43
C ILE A 181 26.78 -4.60 28.40
N HIS A 182 27.25 -4.20 27.23
CA HIS A 182 28.44 -3.35 27.11
C HIS A 182 28.26 -1.99 27.79
N VAL A 183 27.15 -1.32 27.54
CA VAL A 183 26.81 -0.03 28.16
C VAL A 183 26.73 -0.16 29.67
N ALA A 184 26.11 -1.20 30.21
CA ALA A 184 26.05 -1.44 31.66
C ALA A 184 27.46 -1.67 32.26
N SER A 185 28.32 -2.39 31.56
CA SER A 185 29.71 -2.61 31.97
C SER A 185 30.51 -1.30 32.01
N VAL A 186 30.43 -0.48 30.97
CA VAL A 186 31.12 0.82 30.92
C VAL A 186 30.60 1.76 32.02
N ASN A 187 29.29 1.82 32.24
CA ASN A 187 28.71 2.62 33.31
C ASN A 187 29.19 2.19 34.71
N LYS A 188 29.41 0.88 34.93
CA LYS A 188 29.99 0.38 36.19
C LYS A 188 31.40 0.87 36.36
N PHE A 189 32.25 0.82 35.34
CA PHE A 189 33.63 1.35 35.42
C PHE A 189 33.66 2.85 35.63
N LEU A 190 32.79 3.60 34.99
CA LEU A 190 32.68 5.05 35.19
C LEU A 190 32.39 5.40 36.68
N LYS A 191 31.42 4.69 37.28
CA LYS A 191 31.15 4.86 38.73
C LYS A 191 32.37 4.62 39.60
N TRP A 192 33.11 3.56 39.32
CA TRP A 192 34.33 3.29 40.10
C TRP A 192 35.42 4.36 39.93
N ILE A 193 35.57 4.90 38.72
CA ILE A 193 36.51 5.99 38.44
C ILE A 193 36.10 7.24 39.24
N ASP A 194 34.81 7.57 39.28
CA ASP A 194 34.30 8.70 40.03
C ASP A 194 34.53 8.53 41.54
N GLU A 195 34.27 7.35 42.10
CA GLU A 195 34.59 7.03 43.51
C GLU A 195 36.07 7.21 43.84
N VAL A 196 36.96 6.74 42.98
CA VAL A 196 38.42 6.92 43.17
C VAL A 196 38.79 8.40 43.11
N LYS A 197 38.21 9.17 42.21
CA LYS A 197 38.45 10.61 42.09
C LYS A 197 38.01 11.37 43.33
N GLU A 198 36.87 11.03 43.91
CA GLU A 198 36.41 11.63 45.19
C GLU A 198 37.34 11.33 46.33
N LEU A 199 37.81 10.08 46.48
CA LEU A 199 38.76 9.68 47.54
C LEU A 199 40.09 10.40 47.41
N THR A 200 40.64 10.57 46.22
CA THR A 200 41.91 11.27 46.00
C THR A 200 41.79 12.78 46.23
N SER A 201 40.64 13.38 45.93
CA SER A 201 40.42 14.83 46.21
C SER A 201 40.22 15.15 47.68
N ALA A 202 39.70 14.19 48.48
CA ALA A 202 39.51 14.35 49.93
C ALA A 202 40.81 14.20 50.75
N THR A 203 41.89 13.68 50.17
CA THR A 203 43.18 13.45 50.80
C THR A 203 44.24 14.51 50.44
N SER A 204 43.91 15.51 49.65
CA SER A 204 44.74 16.64 49.24
C SER A 204 44.31 17.90 49.95
#